data_c2d7528c0b958ecf0695e56802f483b5
#
_entry.id   c2d7528c0b958ecf0695e56802f483b5
#
_cell.length_a   1.000
_cell.length_b   1.000
_cell.length_c   1.000
_cell.angle_alpha   90.00
_cell.angle_beta   90.00
_cell.angle_gamma   90.00
#
_symmetry.space_group_name_H-M   'P 1'
#
loop_
_entity.id
_entity.type
_entity.pdbx_description
1 polymer ?
#
loop_
_entity_poly.entity_id
_entity_poly.type
_entity_poly.pdbx_seq_one_letter_code
_entity_poly.pdbx_strand_id
1 'polypeptide(L)'
;MIIEQRDYLLKPGAAAKYVRLWEQYGREPQVRILGNLLGCCTTEVGELNTLVYFWGFENLEDRAKRRAELADDDDFAAFRGRVRELLVRQTNRLLVPATPHVRTALHEGGRG
;
A
#
# COMPACT_ATOMS: atom_id res chain seq x y z
N MET A 1 -13.25 -10.41 -4.64
CA MET A 1 -12.33 -9.34 -4.25
C MET A 1 -11.55 -9.73 -3.02
N ILE A 2 -10.28 -9.41 -2.99
CA ILE A 2 -9.43 -9.52 -1.79
C ILE A 2 -8.84 -8.16 -1.49
N ILE A 3 -8.50 -7.95 -0.22
CA ILE A 3 -7.88 -6.71 0.26
C ILE A 3 -6.54 -7.07 0.87
N GLU A 4 -5.48 -6.40 0.43
CA GLU A 4 -4.18 -6.54 1.07
C GLU A 4 -3.97 -5.38 2.02
N GLN A 5 -3.69 -5.68 3.28
CA GLN A 5 -3.23 -4.71 4.27
C GLN A 5 -1.73 -4.84 4.41
N ARG A 6 -1.02 -3.75 4.20
CA ARG A 6 0.45 -3.73 4.32
C ARG A 6 0.84 -2.70 5.37
N ASP A 7 1.56 -3.17 6.39
CA ASP A 7 2.03 -2.33 7.48
C ASP A 7 3.53 -2.14 7.34
N TYR A 8 3.97 -0.89 7.30
CA TYR A 8 5.38 -0.53 7.28
C TYR A 8 5.75 0.17 8.57
N LEU A 9 6.54 -0.50 9.42
CA LEU A 9 7.09 0.13 10.61
C LEU A 9 8.34 0.90 10.18
N LEU A 10 8.35 2.19 10.49
CA LEU A 10 9.43 3.10 10.11
C LEU A 10 10.26 3.49 11.34
N LYS A 11 11.44 4.01 11.10
CA LYS A 11 12.27 4.59 12.17
C LYS A 11 11.52 5.73 12.85
N PRO A 12 11.78 5.97 14.14
CA PRO A 12 11.10 7.05 14.86
C PRO A 12 11.19 8.39 14.10
N GLY A 13 10.04 9.03 13.92
CA GLY A 13 9.95 10.32 13.25
C GLY A 13 10.03 10.28 11.73
N ALA A 14 10.17 9.11 11.11
CA ALA A 14 10.38 9.01 9.67
C ALA A 14 9.09 8.99 8.84
N ALA A 15 7.91 8.91 9.47
CA ALA A 15 6.66 8.74 8.73
C ALA A 15 6.38 9.91 7.76
N ALA A 16 6.57 11.15 8.21
CA ALA A 16 6.32 12.32 7.36
C ALA A 16 7.25 12.36 6.15
N LYS A 17 8.52 12.01 6.35
CA LYS A 17 9.49 11.96 5.25
C LYS A 17 9.14 10.86 4.26
N TYR A 18 8.76 9.68 4.76
CA TYR A 18 8.34 8.58 3.91
C TYR A 18 7.14 8.96 3.04
N VAL A 19 6.12 9.56 3.66
CA VAL A 19 4.92 9.97 2.93
C VAL A 19 5.25 11.01 1.85
N ARG A 20 6.11 11.99 2.15
CA ARG A 20 6.53 12.97 1.16
C ARG A 20 7.21 12.32 -0.04
N LEU A 21 8.14 11.40 0.23
CA LEU A 21 8.86 10.70 -0.84
C LEU A 21 7.92 9.80 -1.64
N TRP A 22 6.97 9.15 -0.96
CA TRP A 22 5.97 8.34 -1.64
C TRP A 22 5.07 9.19 -2.54
N GLU A 23 4.55 10.31 -2.05
CA GLU A 23 3.73 11.21 -2.87
C GLU A 23 4.49 11.70 -4.10
N GLN A 24 5.76 11.98 -3.95
CA GLN A 24 6.57 12.54 -5.02
C GLN A 24 7.05 11.48 -6.02
N TYR A 25 7.46 10.30 -5.56
CA TYR A 25 8.15 9.32 -6.39
C TYR A 25 7.46 7.96 -6.47
N GLY A 26 6.73 7.55 -5.44
CA GLY A 26 6.22 6.18 -5.34
C GLY A 26 4.76 6.02 -5.73
N ARG A 27 3.95 7.03 -5.46
CA ARG A 27 2.49 6.92 -5.63
C ARG A 27 2.10 6.66 -7.08
N GLU A 28 2.63 7.42 -8.02
CA GLU A 28 2.25 7.28 -9.42
C GLU A 28 2.51 5.87 -9.96
N PRO A 29 3.74 5.32 -9.89
CA PRO A 29 3.96 3.98 -10.40
C PRO A 29 3.21 2.92 -9.60
N GLN A 30 3.12 3.06 -8.29
CA GLN A 30 2.46 2.07 -7.45
C GLN A 30 0.95 2.01 -7.72
N VAL A 31 0.28 3.14 -7.82
CA VAL A 31 -1.16 3.19 -8.10
C VAL A 31 -1.45 2.75 -9.53
N ARG A 32 -0.62 3.18 -10.48
CA ARG A 32 -0.78 2.78 -11.89
C ARG A 32 -0.73 1.26 -12.05
N ILE A 33 0.17 0.60 -11.35
CA ILE A 33 0.40 -0.84 -11.51
C ILE A 33 -0.51 -1.67 -10.61
N LEU A 34 -0.64 -1.31 -9.32
CA LEU A 34 -1.51 -2.07 -8.40
C LEU A 34 -2.98 -1.74 -8.60
N GLY A 35 -3.29 -0.54 -9.05
CA GLY A 35 -4.63 -0.16 -9.49
C GLY A 35 -5.53 0.42 -8.41
N ASN A 36 -5.88 -0.34 -7.40
CA ASN A 36 -6.95 0.03 -6.48
C ASN A 36 -6.44 0.30 -5.08
N LEU A 37 -5.95 1.51 -4.85
CA LEU A 37 -5.55 1.96 -3.52
C LEU A 37 -6.80 2.36 -2.73
N LEU A 38 -7.10 1.62 -1.67
CA LEU A 38 -8.27 1.87 -0.82
C LEU A 38 -7.97 2.85 0.30
N GLY A 39 -6.72 2.94 0.72
CA GLY A 39 -6.34 3.88 1.75
C GLY A 39 -4.87 3.80 2.11
N CYS A 40 -4.35 4.90 2.67
CA CYS A 40 -3.01 4.98 3.23
C CYS A 40 -3.13 5.79 4.51
N CYS A 41 -2.84 5.15 5.64
CA CYS A 41 -3.06 5.74 6.97
C CYS A 41 -1.78 5.69 7.78
N THR A 42 -1.67 6.61 8.75
CA THR A 42 -0.63 6.53 9.78
C THR A 42 -1.30 6.21 11.11
N THR A 43 -0.56 5.59 12.01
CA THR A 43 -1.08 5.29 13.34
C THR A 43 -1.17 6.55 14.18
N GLU A 44 -2.38 6.89 14.65
CA GLU A 44 -2.60 8.01 15.57
C GLU A 44 -2.44 7.53 17.01
N VAL A 45 -3.05 6.38 17.31
CA VAL A 45 -2.95 5.73 18.63
C VAL A 45 -2.64 4.26 18.39
N GLY A 46 -1.62 3.74 19.04
CA GLY A 46 -1.16 2.36 18.85
C GLY A 46 0.32 2.34 18.55
N GLU A 47 0.75 1.45 17.65
CA GLU A 47 2.16 1.39 17.25
C GLU A 47 2.48 2.58 16.34
N LEU A 48 3.14 3.57 16.91
CA LEU A 48 3.50 4.80 16.20
C LEU A 48 4.55 4.52 15.11
N ASN A 49 4.71 5.46 14.19
CA ASN A 49 5.65 5.38 13.07
C ASN A 49 5.31 4.26 12.10
N THR A 50 4.05 3.87 12.05
CA THR A 50 3.57 2.82 11.15
C THR A 50 2.69 3.44 10.06
N LEU A 51 2.98 3.09 8.79
CA LEU A 51 2.12 3.38 7.66
C LEU A 51 1.33 2.12 7.32
N VAL A 52 0.04 2.29 7.04
CA VAL A 52 -0.82 1.17 6.68
C VAL A 52 -1.45 1.48 5.34
N TYR A 53 -1.21 0.58 4.36
CA TYR A 53 -1.81 0.67 3.04
C TYR A 53 -2.86 -0.42 2.90
N PHE A 54 -3.94 -0.09 2.22
CA PHE A 54 -4.99 -1.05 1.84
C PHE A 54 -5.13 -1.05 0.33
N TRP A 55 -4.92 -2.22 -0.29
CA TRP A 55 -5.02 -2.41 -1.73
C TRP A 55 -6.10 -3.44 -2.04
N GLY A 56 -6.96 -3.15 -3.01
CA GLY A 56 -7.97 -4.10 -3.46
C GLY A 56 -7.53 -4.79 -4.75
N PHE A 57 -7.79 -6.11 -4.84
CA PHE A 57 -7.52 -6.91 -6.03
C PHE A 57 -8.73 -7.79 -6.33
N GLU A 58 -8.91 -8.16 -7.59
CA GLU A 58 -10.01 -9.04 -7.98
C GLU A 58 -9.89 -10.42 -7.35
N ASN A 59 -8.66 -10.97 -7.37
CA ASN A 59 -8.35 -12.29 -6.83
C ASN A 59 -6.84 -12.42 -6.61
N LEU A 60 -6.39 -13.58 -6.15
CA LEU A 60 -4.98 -13.84 -5.88
C LEU A 60 -4.13 -13.79 -7.15
N GLU A 61 -4.67 -14.25 -8.27
CA GLU A 61 -3.95 -14.25 -9.53
C GLU A 61 -3.71 -12.82 -10.04
N ASP A 62 -4.73 -11.98 -9.97
CA ASP A 62 -4.63 -10.56 -10.31
C ASP A 62 -3.58 -9.87 -9.44
N ARG A 63 -3.61 -10.13 -8.13
CA ARG A 63 -2.61 -9.60 -7.20
C ARG A 63 -1.20 -10.04 -7.58
N ALA A 64 -1.00 -11.32 -7.82
CA ALA A 64 0.32 -11.86 -8.16
C ALA A 64 0.88 -11.21 -9.42
N LYS A 65 0.06 -11.05 -10.44
CA LYS A 65 0.44 -10.42 -11.70
C LYS A 65 0.85 -8.97 -11.48
N ARG A 66 0.04 -8.20 -10.77
CA ARG A 66 0.32 -6.78 -10.53
C ARG A 66 1.55 -6.58 -9.66
N ARG A 67 1.73 -7.43 -8.64
CA ARG A 67 2.92 -7.38 -7.78
C ARG A 67 4.19 -7.67 -8.58
N ALA A 68 4.14 -8.61 -9.52
CA ALA A 68 5.28 -8.91 -10.38
C ALA A 68 5.62 -7.72 -11.29
N GLU A 69 4.61 -7.08 -11.88
CA GLU A 69 4.82 -5.89 -12.69
C GLU A 69 5.45 -4.75 -11.87
N LEU A 70 5.00 -4.57 -10.64
CA LEU A 70 5.54 -3.53 -9.76
C LEU A 70 7.00 -3.80 -9.43
N ALA A 71 7.35 -5.05 -9.17
CA ALA A 71 8.74 -5.43 -8.86
C ALA A 71 9.68 -5.13 -10.03
N ASP A 72 9.19 -5.16 -11.27
CA ASP A 72 9.98 -4.89 -12.47
C ASP A 72 9.98 -3.42 -12.89
N ASP A 73 9.18 -2.57 -12.22
CA ASP A 73 9.09 -1.16 -12.58
C ASP A 73 10.29 -0.37 -12.09
N ASP A 74 10.98 0.31 -12.99
CA ASP A 74 12.20 1.05 -12.65
C ASP A 74 11.91 2.26 -11.75
N ASP A 75 10.81 2.96 -11.97
CA ASP A 75 10.46 4.13 -11.17
C ASP A 75 10.14 3.73 -9.74
N PHE A 76 9.42 2.63 -9.56
CA PHE A 76 9.12 2.15 -8.22
C PHE A 76 10.37 1.62 -7.52
N ALA A 77 11.27 0.97 -8.26
CA ALA A 77 12.56 0.52 -7.71
C ALA A 77 13.38 1.71 -7.21
N ALA A 78 13.38 2.82 -7.96
CA ALA A 78 14.07 4.04 -7.54
C ALA A 78 13.45 4.61 -6.26
N PHE A 79 12.13 4.63 -6.15
CA PHE A 79 11.46 5.05 -4.92
C PHE A 79 11.86 4.15 -3.73
N ARG A 80 11.84 2.83 -3.91
CA ARG A 80 12.22 1.90 -2.85
C ARG A 80 13.65 2.18 -2.36
N GLY A 81 14.55 2.50 -3.27
CA GLY A 81 15.92 2.88 -2.91
C GLY A 81 15.97 4.12 -2.03
N ARG A 82 15.09 5.10 -2.28
CA ARG A 82 15.05 6.34 -1.51
C ARG A 82 14.55 6.15 -0.08
N VAL A 83 13.66 5.18 0.16
CA VAL A 83 13.02 4.99 1.48
C VAL A 83 13.55 3.81 2.26
N ARG A 84 14.44 3.00 1.67
CA ARG A 84 14.92 1.76 2.29
C ARG A 84 15.47 1.97 3.69
N GLU A 85 16.23 3.04 3.91
CA GLU A 85 16.83 3.33 5.20
C GLU A 85 15.83 3.70 6.27
N LEU A 86 14.62 4.12 5.89
CA LEU A 86 13.59 4.52 6.83
C LEU A 86 12.79 3.33 7.34
N LEU A 87 12.85 2.19 6.64
CA LEU A 87 12.03 1.03 6.93
C LEU A 87 12.69 0.12 7.95
N VAL A 88 11.94 -0.25 8.99
CA VAL A 88 12.38 -1.18 10.02
C VAL A 88 11.82 -2.56 9.75
N ARG A 89 10.51 -2.66 9.47
CA ARG A 89 9.82 -3.94 9.31
C ARG A 89 8.62 -3.76 8.40
N GLN A 90 8.36 -4.78 7.58
CA GLN A 90 7.13 -4.88 6.80
C GLN A 90 6.37 -6.12 7.21
N THR A 91 5.05 -5.99 7.33
CA THR A 91 4.15 -7.11 7.47
C THR A 91 2.97 -6.91 6.54
N ASN A 92 2.35 -7.99 6.12
CA ASN A 92 1.14 -7.90 5.31
C ASN A 92 0.20 -9.05 5.60
N ARG A 93 -1.06 -8.87 5.25
CA ARG A 93 -2.05 -9.93 5.28
C ARG A 93 -3.10 -9.69 4.20
N LEU A 94 -3.71 -10.78 3.76
CA LEU A 94 -4.78 -10.75 2.80
C LEU A 94 -6.10 -10.97 3.53
N LEU A 95 -7.08 -10.14 3.20
CA LEU A 95 -8.38 -10.14 3.84
C LEU A 95 -9.45 -10.38 2.79
N VAL A 96 -10.53 -11.00 3.21
CA VAL A 96 -11.71 -11.18 2.36
C VAL A 96 -12.85 -10.40 3.00
N PRO A 97 -13.59 -9.57 2.22
CA PRO A 97 -14.74 -8.86 2.79
C PRO A 97 -15.71 -9.82 3.44
N ALA A 98 -16.06 -9.55 4.70
CA ALA A 98 -16.94 -10.40 5.47
C ALA A 98 -18.42 -10.20 5.10
N THR A 99 -18.74 -9.06 4.50
CA THR A 99 -20.11 -8.70 4.15
C THR A 99 -20.16 -8.03 2.78
N PRO A 100 -21.32 -8.10 2.08
CA PRO A 100 -21.49 -7.40 0.81
C PRO A 100 -21.33 -5.87 0.92
N HIS A 101 -21.64 -5.31 2.07
CA HIS A 101 -21.53 -3.86 2.29
C HIS A 101 -20.07 -3.38 2.20
N VAL A 102 -19.15 -4.16 2.76
CA VAL A 102 -17.73 -3.84 2.67
C VAL A 102 -17.28 -3.87 1.21
N ARG A 103 -17.70 -4.90 0.47
CA ARG A 103 -17.37 -5.01 -0.96
C ARG A 103 -17.88 -3.80 -1.75
N THR A 104 -19.11 -3.38 -1.51
CA THR A 104 -19.72 -2.25 -2.19
C THR A 104 -18.97 -0.96 -1.90
N ALA A 105 -18.66 -0.70 -0.63
CA ALA A 105 -17.92 0.48 -0.22
C ALA A 105 -16.54 0.53 -0.86
N LEU A 106 -15.82 -0.60 -0.91
CA LEU A 106 -14.51 -0.69 -1.53
C LEU A 106 -14.58 -0.43 -3.03
N HIS A 107 -15.61 -0.96 -3.69
CA HIS A 107 -15.80 -0.74 -5.11
C HIS A 107 -16.05 0.73 -5.41
N GLU A 108 -16.90 1.39 -4.64
CA GLU A 108 -17.18 2.81 -4.78
C GLU A 108 -15.93 3.64 -4.52
N GLY A 109 -15.17 3.29 -3.49
CA GLY A 109 -13.91 3.95 -3.18
C GLY A 109 -12.90 3.84 -4.32
N GLY A 110 -12.89 2.70 -5.02
CA GLY A 110 -12.01 2.47 -6.16
C GLY A 110 -12.31 3.35 -7.37
N ARG A 111 -13.47 3.97 -7.42
CA ARG A 111 -13.85 4.90 -8.50
C ARG A 111 -13.39 6.33 -8.24
N GLY A 112 -13.17 6.64 -6.97
CA GLY A 112 -12.77 7.97 -6.54
C GLY A 112 -11.30 8.18 -6.66
#